data_835fc9debf021e79fee355de82dda0b6
#
_entry.id   835fc9debf021e79fee355de82dda0b6
#
_cell.length_a   1.000
_cell.length_b   1.000
_cell.length_c   1.000
_cell.angle_alpha   90.00
_cell.angle_beta   90.00
_cell.angle_gamma   90.00
#
_symmetry.space_group_name_H-M   'P 1'
#
loop_
_entity.id
_entity.type
_entity.pdbx_description
1 polymer ?
#
loop_
_entity_poly.entity_id
_entity_poly.type
_entity_poly.pdbx_seq_one_letter_code
_entity_poly.pdbx_strand_id
1 'polypeptide(L)'
;LLDYAKIHPFSYSGEDKVYRAGEKLVQAQIKDIRIGGYICYDLRFPEIFSAMRDQYEVIMVIANWPETRAEQWKTLLKARAIENQAYVIAVNRVGDGDGLHYIPGSHVYDWLGRDVSIRVSEKLCVADIDPGAVRHARTEFPQTNDRKNTFYKMLY
;
A
#
# COMPACT_ATOMS: atom_id res chain seq x y z
N LEU A 1 3.91 8.33 15.62
CA LEU A 1 4.57 7.17 15.02
C LEU A 1 3.51 6.16 14.65
N LEU A 2 3.74 5.42 13.57
CA LEU A 2 2.86 4.37 13.08
C LEU A 2 3.39 3.05 13.63
N ASP A 3 2.55 2.36 14.43
CA ASP A 3 2.84 1.03 14.97
C ASP A 3 1.80 0.07 14.38
N TYR A 4 2.23 -0.81 13.49
CA TYR A 4 1.37 -1.70 12.74
C TYR A 4 1.88 -3.14 12.79
N ALA A 5 1.02 -4.04 13.26
CA ALA A 5 1.21 -5.47 13.12
C ALA A 5 0.52 -5.95 11.84
N LYS A 6 1.24 -6.69 11.02
CA LYS A 6 0.73 -7.26 9.76
C LYS A 6 -0.56 -8.07 9.99
N ILE A 7 -1.63 -7.74 9.27
CA ILE A 7 -2.93 -8.39 9.43
C ILE A 7 -2.93 -9.79 8.77
N HIS A 8 -2.24 -9.93 7.63
CA HIS A 8 -2.18 -11.18 6.89
C HIS A 8 -0.78 -11.78 6.89
N PRO A 9 -0.37 -12.56 7.92
CA PRO A 9 0.86 -13.35 7.86
C PRO A 9 0.89 -14.22 6.60
N PHE A 10 2.06 -14.34 5.98
CA PHE A 10 2.21 -15.14 4.76
C PHE A 10 2.32 -16.63 5.11
N SER A 11 1.18 -17.30 5.25
CA SER A 11 1.07 -18.70 5.67
C SER A 11 1.79 -19.67 4.74
N TYR A 12 1.87 -19.36 3.42
CA TYR A 12 2.61 -20.19 2.46
C TYR A 12 4.09 -20.36 2.83
N SER A 13 4.71 -19.36 3.48
CA SER A 13 6.08 -19.46 4.01
C SER A 13 6.14 -19.87 5.48
N GLY A 14 5.00 -20.12 6.12
CA GLY A 14 4.93 -20.47 7.54
C GLY A 14 5.05 -19.29 8.48
N GLU A 15 4.88 -18.05 8.01
CA GLU A 15 4.96 -16.84 8.85
C GLU A 15 3.92 -16.87 9.98
N ASP A 16 2.74 -17.41 9.73
CA ASP A 16 1.64 -17.60 10.69
C ASP A 16 1.98 -18.56 11.85
N LYS A 17 3.01 -19.40 11.69
CA LYS A 17 3.49 -20.30 12.75
C LYS A 17 4.43 -19.61 13.73
N VAL A 18 4.98 -18.45 13.35
CA VAL A 18 5.99 -17.72 14.11
C VAL A 18 5.45 -16.37 14.60
N TYR A 19 4.62 -15.71 13.80
CA TYR A 19 4.09 -14.38 14.12
C TYR A 19 2.58 -14.41 14.26
N ARG A 20 2.09 -13.67 15.26
CA ARG A 20 0.66 -13.44 15.44
C ARG A 20 0.17 -12.39 14.43
N ALA A 21 -0.98 -12.64 13.83
CA ALA A 21 -1.67 -11.66 12.99
C ALA A 21 -2.07 -10.40 13.79
N GLY A 22 -1.95 -9.24 13.15
CA GLY A 22 -2.52 -8.00 13.65
C GLY A 22 -4.05 -7.99 13.52
N GLU A 23 -4.70 -7.16 14.33
CA GLU A 23 -6.17 -7.05 14.36
C GLU A 23 -6.64 -5.60 14.17
N LYS A 24 -5.71 -4.68 13.88
CA LYS A 24 -6.02 -3.25 13.80
C LYS A 24 -5.42 -2.62 12.56
N LEU A 25 -6.23 -1.85 11.86
CA LEU A 25 -5.76 -0.87 10.88
C LEU A 25 -5.25 0.36 11.62
N VAL A 26 -4.15 0.94 11.15
CA VAL A 26 -3.50 2.07 11.82
C VAL A 26 -3.29 3.23 10.86
N GLN A 27 -3.32 4.42 11.42
CA GLN A 27 -3.07 5.67 10.74
C GLN A 27 -2.11 6.51 11.58
N ALA A 28 -1.18 7.17 10.92
CA ALA A 28 -0.38 8.23 11.50
C ALA A 28 -0.66 9.56 10.80
N GLN A 29 -0.36 10.66 11.48
CA GLN A 29 -0.40 11.98 10.88
C GLN A 29 0.98 12.62 11.00
N ILE A 30 1.49 13.15 9.90
CA ILE A 30 2.72 13.94 9.81
C ILE A 30 2.34 15.30 9.23
N LYS A 31 2.37 16.35 10.03
CA LYS A 31 1.82 17.66 9.69
C LYS A 31 0.34 17.52 9.29
N ASP A 32 0.00 17.85 8.05
CA ASP A 32 -1.36 17.76 7.48
C ASP A 32 -1.58 16.51 6.62
N ILE A 33 -0.60 15.58 6.60
CA ILE A 33 -0.63 14.36 5.81
C ILE A 33 -1.03 13.18 6.69
N ARG A 34 -2.08 12.47 6.32
CA ARG A 34 -2.51 11.22 6.96
C ARG A 34 -1.94 10.04 6.18
N ILE A 35 -1.37 9.08 6.91
CA ILE A 35 -0.61 7.96 6.34
C ILE A 35 -1.13 6.66 6.91
N GLY A 36 -1.53 5.71 6.04
CA GLY A 36 -1.82 4.32 6.39
C GLY A 36 -0.62 3.42 6.12
N GLY A 37 -0.33 2.46 6.99
CA GLY A 37 0.80 1.53 6.86
C GLY A 37 0.37 0.08 6.68
N TYR A 38 1.05 -0.64 5.77
CA TYR A 38 0.78 -2.04 5.43
C TYR A 38 2.07 -2.80 5.17
N ILE A 39 2.03 -4.13 5.33
CA ILE A 39 3.23 -4.97 5.19
C ILE A 39 3.00 -6.08 4.17
N CYS A 40 3.78 -6.04 3.08
CA CYS A 40 4.01 -7.13 2.13
C CYS A 40 2.73 -7.85 1.67
N TYR A 41 2.40 -8.99 2.26
CA TYR A 41 1.28 -9.85 1.86
C TYR A 41 -0.09 -9.16 2.02
N ASP A 42 -0.20 -8.18 2.92
CA ASP A 42 -1.40 -7.34 3.06
C ASP A 42 -1.83 -6.70 1.73
N LEU A 43 -0.87 -6.41 0.83
CA LEU A 43 -1.13 -5.82 -0.48
C LEU A 43 -2.11 -6.64 -1.33
N ARG A 44 -2.26 -7.94 -1.08
CA ARG A 44 -3.17 -8.82 -1.83
C ARG A 44 -4.64 -8.69 -1.42
N PHE A 45 -4.92 -8.03 -0.30
CA PHE A 45 -6.24 -7.95 0.31
C PHE A 45 -6.80 -6.53 0.20
N PRO A 46 -7.59 -6.20 -0.86
CA PRO A 46 -8.12 -4.86 -1.09
C PRO A 46 -9.03 -4.36 0.02
N GLU A 47 -9.63 -5.26 0.78
CA GLU A 47 -10.61 -4.98 1.83
C GLU A 47 -10.04 -4.04 2.89
N ILE A 48 -8.82 -4.31 3.37
CA ILE A 48 -8.18 -3.51 4.43
C ILE A 48 -7.79 -2.11 3.96
N PHE A 49 -7.44 -1.94 2.68
CA PHE A 49 -7.19 -0.63 2.08
C PHE A 49 -8.49 0.14 1.90
N SER A 50 -9.50 -0.53 1.36
CA SER A 50 -10.82 0.05 1.12
C SER A 50 -11.53 0.48 2.41
N ALA A 51 -11.30 -0.21 3.53
CA ALA A 51 -11.84 0.15 4.84
C ALA A 51 -11.34 1.51 5.34
N MET A 52 -10.13 1.94 4.96
CA MET A 52 -9.49 3.18 5.40
C MET A 52 -9.43 4.26 4.32
N ARG A 53 -10.08 4.07 3.17
CA ARG A 53 -9.93 4.87 1.94
C ARG A 53 -9.84 6.38 2.17
N ASP A 54 -10.78 6.96 2.90
CA ASP A 54 -10.85 8.42 3.07
C ASP A 54 -10.07 8.93 4.29
N GLN A 55 -9.39 8.03 4.98
CA GLN A 55 -8.71 8.36 6.22
C GLN A 55 -7.23 8.69 6.01
N TYR A 56 -6.70 8.55 4.80
CA TYR A 56 -5.30 8.88 4.48
C TYR A 56 -5.14 9.46 3.07
N GLU A 57 -4.12 10.27 2.88
CA GLU A 57 -3.64 10.75 1.58
C GLU A 57 -2.53 9.86 1.03
N VAL A 58 -1.84 9.13 1.91
CA VAL A 58 -0.68 8.30 1.57
C VAL A 58 -0.83 6.90 2.16
N ILE A 59 -0.60 5.91 1.34
CA ILE A 59 -0.48 4.49 1.71
C ILE A 59 1.00 4.13 1.68
N MET A 60 1.55 3.61 2.77
CA MET A 60 2.91 3.07 2.82
C MET A 60 2.86 1.55 2.84
N VAL A 61 3.65 0.90 1.97
CA VAL A 61 3.78 -0.56 1.92
C VAL A 61 5.26 -0.93 1.96
N ILE A 62 5.67 -1.70 2.94
CA ILE A 62 7.02 -2.28 3.01
C ILE A 62 6.97 -3.77 2.70
N ALA A 63 7.96 -4.31 1.98
CA ALA A 63 7.94 -5.70 1.58
C ALA A 63 9.31 -6.34 1.34
N ASN A 64 9.32 -7.67 1.45
CA ASN A 64 10.26 -8.57 0.80
C ASN A 64 9.49 -9.29 -0.34
N TRP A 65 9.35 -8.62 -1.50
CA TRP A 65 8.59 -9.14 -2.63
C TRP A 65 9.53 -9.61 -3.73
N PRO A 66 9.60 -10.92 -4.02
CA PRO A 66 10.63 -11.47 -4.91
C PRO A 66 10.37 -11.14 -6.38
N GLU A 67 11.44 -11.15 -7.17
CA GLU A 67 11.42 -10.88 -8.61
C GLU A 67 10.38 -11.72 -9.37
N THR A 68 10.24 -12.99 -9.03
CA THR A 68 9.29 -13.91 -9.68
C THR A 68 7.83 -13.43 -9.64
N ARG A 69 7.52 -12.45 -8.79
CA ARG A 69 6.20 -11.85 -8.65
C ARG A 69 6.22 -10.32 -8.82
N ALA A 70 7.25 -9.77 -9.48
CA ALA A 70 7.42 -8.31 -9.63
C ALA A 70 6.25 -7.63 -10.35
N GLU A 71 5.68 -8.27 -11.38
CA GLU A 71 4.52 -7.70 -12.09
C GLU A 71 3.27 -7.63 -11.20
N GLN A 72 3.07 -8.64 -10.34
CA GLN A 72 1.97 -8.60 -9.36
C GLN A 72 2.16 -7.46 -8.37
N TRP A 73 3.40 -7.24 -7.91
CA TRP A 73 3.76 -6.14 -7.02
C TRP A 73 3.35 -4.79 -7.61
N LYS A 74 3.84 -4.47 -8.81
CA LYS A 74 3.53 -3.21 -9.52
C LYS A 74 2.03 -3.04 -9.76
N THR A 75 1.39 -4.09 -10.26
CA THR A 75 -0.05 -4.07 -10.59
C THR A 75 -0.90 -3.80 -9.35
N LEU A 76 -0.61 -4.50 -8.25
CA LEU A 76 -1.36 -4.33 -7.01
C LEU A 76 -1.13 -2.95 -6.38
N LEU A 77 0.10 -2.44 -6.35
CA LEU A 77 0.39 -1.10 -5.85
C LEU A 77 -0.38 -0.04 -6.63
N LYS A 78 -0.37 -0.14 -7.97
CA LYS A 78 -1.11 0.76 -8.85
C LYS A 78 -2.62 0.67 -8.58
N ALA A 79 -3.15 -0.54 -8.43
CA ALA A 79 -4.56 -0.73 -8.10
C ALA A 79 -4.93 -0.07 -6.76
N ARG A 80 -4.11 -0.24 -5.72
CA ARG A 80 -4.33 0.41 -4.41
C ARG A 80 -4.32 1.94 -4.52
N ALA A 81 -3.45 2.51 -5.36
CA ALA A 81 -3.41 3.94 -5.58
C ALA A 81 -4.71 4.46 -6.23
N ILE A 82 -5.14 3.82 -7.31
CA ILE A 82 -6.32 4.22 -8.10
C ILE A 82 -7.61 4.04 -7.29
N GLU A 83 -7.84 2.85 -6.73
CA GLU A 83 -9.08 2.52 -6.05
C GLU A 83 -9.29 3.32 -4.75
N ASN A 84 -8.20 3.75 -4.09
CA ASN A 84 -8.25 4.54 -2.87
C ASN A 84 -8.04 6.03 -3.10
N GLN A 85 -7.79 6.46 -4.34
CA GLN A 85 -7.44 7.84 -4.68
C GLN A 85 -6.39 8.40 -3.71
N ALA A 86 -5.25 7.71 -3.60
CA ALA A 86 -4.18 8.05 -2.67
C ALA A 86 -2.81 7.82 -3.31
N TYR A 87 -1.77 8.51 -2.80
CA TYR A 87 -0.41 8.10 -3.12
C TYR A 87 -0.10 6.74 -2.50
N VAL A 88 0.65 5.91 -3.21
CA VAL A 88 1.22 4.67 -2.67
C VAL A 88 2.73 4.76 -2.70
N ILE A 89 3.34 4.82 -1.53
CA ILE A 89 4.80 4.75 -1.34
C ILE A 89 5.14 3.32 -0.98
N ALA A 90 5.85 2.64 -1.88
CA ALA A 90 6.18 1.24 -1.71
C ALA A 90 7.69 1.03 -1.64
N VAL A 91 8.13 0.34 -0.59
CA VAL A 91 9.53 -0.01 -0.37
C VAL A 91 9.70 -1.51 -0.46
N ASN A 92 10.51 -1.97 -1.40
CA ASN A 92 10.87 -3.38 -1.53
C ASN A 92 12.36 -3.58 -1.22
N ARG A 93 12.68 -4.72 -0.59
CA ARG A 93 14.10 -5.10 -0.41
C ARG A 93 14.78 -5.34 -1.76
N VAL A 94 16.11 -5.29 -1.78
CA VAL A 94 16.96 -5.67 -2.93
C VAL A 94 18.00 -6.70 -2.49
N GLY A 95 18.52 -7.48 -3.45
CA GLY A 95 19.55 -8.50 -3.21
C GLY A 95 18.96 -9.89 -2.98
N ASP A 96 19.74 -10.80 -2.43
CA ASP A 96 19.39 -12.19 -2.25
C ASP A 96 19.05 -12.54 -0.79
N GLY A 97 18.24 -13.56 -0.60
CA GLY A 97 17.91 -14.11 0.72
C GLY A 97 16.90 -15.22 0.64
N ASP A 98 17.07 -16.24 1.48
CA ASP A 98 16.19 -17.42 1.58
C ASP A 98 15.93 -18.12 0.24
N GLY A 99 16.97 -18.16 -0.63
CA GLY A 99 16.88 -18.75 -1.97
C GLY A 99 16.10 -17.93 -2.99
N LEU A 100 15.75 -16.68 -2.66
CA LEU A 100 15.00 -15.76 -3.51
C LEU A 100 15.86 -14.56 -3.90
N HIS A 101 15.64 -14.07 -5.13
CA HIS A 101 16.22 -12.82 -5.61
C HIS A 101 15.18 -11.68 -5.56
N TYR A 102 15.63 -10.50 -5.18
CA TYR A 102 14.82 -9.28 -5.04
C TYR A 102 15.42 -8.15 -5.86
N ILE A 103 14.74 -7.77 -6.91
CA ILE A 103 15.14 -6.67 -7.79
C ILE A 103 14.70 -5.31 -7.23
N PRO A 104 15.31 -4.21 -7.67
CA PRO A 104 14.86 -2.86 -7.32
C PRO A 104 13.39 -2.64 -7.69
N GLY A 105 12.53 -2.63 -6.68
CA GLY A 105 11.07 -2.59 -6.84
C GLY A 105 10.37 -1.58 -5.91
N SER A 106 11.10 -0.60 -5.39
CA SER A 106 10.49 0.52 -4.67
C SER A 106 9.91 1.51 -5.67
N HIS A 107 8.67 1.97 -5.43
CA HIS A 107 7.89 2.83 -6.32
C HIS A 107 7.10 3.87 -5.53
N VAL A 108 6.74 4.97 -6.18
CA VAL A 108 5.71 5.90 -5.71
C VAL A 108 4.69 6.09 -6.80
N TYR A 109 3.45 5.65 -6.55
CA TYR A 109 2.33 5.85 -7.46
C TYR A 109 1.45 7.01 -6.99
N ASP A 110 1.02 7.86 -7.91
CA ASP A 110 -0.01 8.85 -7.63
C ASP A 110 -1.42 8.20 -7.67
N TRP A 111 -2.44 8.98 -7.32
CA TRP A 111 -3.85 8.52 -7.27
C TRP A 111 -4.45 8.16 -8.64
N LEU A 112 -3.75 8.46 -9.74
CA LEU A 112 -4.09 8.03 -11.10
C LEU A 112 -3.34 6.75 -11.51
N GLY A 113 -2.50 6.21 -10.63
CA GLY A 113 -1.68 5.02 -10.87
C GLY A 113 -0.45 5.28 -11.73
N ARG A 114 -0.01 6.53 -11.89
CA ARG A 114 1.24 6.87 -12.57
C ARG A 114 2.40 6.70 -11.61
N ASP A 115 3.46 6.07 -12.05
CA ASP A 115 4.71 6.00 -11.29
C ASP A 115 5.40 7.37 -11.36
N VAL A 116 5.48 8.03 -10.21
CA VAL A 116 6.10 9.36 -10.06
C VAL A 116 7.47 9.26 -9.36
N SER A 117 7.96 8.05 -9.14
CA SER A 117 9.26 7.85 -8.51
C SER A 117 10.43 8.14 -9.47
N ILE A 118 11.44 8.83 -8.96
CA ILE A 118 12.72 9.03 -9.62
C ILE A 118 13.71 8.08 -8.95
N ARG A 119 14.23 7.13 -9.70
CA ARG A 119 15.23 6.19 -9.20
C ARG A 119 16.61 6.84 -9.19
N VAL A 120 17.18 6.98 -7.99
CA VAL A 120 18.52 7.54 -7.77
C VAL A 120 19.58 6.42 -7.75
N SER A 121 19.23 5.26 -7.17
CA SER A 121 20.07 4.06 -7.15
C SER A 121 19.21 2.80 -7.02
N GLU A 122 19.81 1.63 -6.97
CA GLU A 122 19.09 0.38 -6.72
C GLU A 122 18.30 0.39 -5.39
N LYS A 123 18.82 1.13 -4.39
CA LYS A 123 18.27 1.18 -3.03
C LYS A 123 17.49 2.45 -2.72
N LEU A 124 17.48 3.45 -3.63
CA LEU A 124 16.90 4.75 -3.37
C LEU A 124 16.02 5.23 -4.53
N CYS A 125 14.76 5.50 -4.21
CA CYS A 125 13.87 6.31 -5.03
C CYS A 125 13.47 7.55 -4.25
N VAL A 126 13.20 8.62 -4.96
CA VAL A 126 12.62 9.87 -4.42
C VAL A 126 11.40 10.26 -5.24
N ALA A 127 10.47 10.96 -4.64
CA ALA A 127 9.33 11.56 -5.32
C ALA A 127 8.87 12.80 -4.55
N ASP A 128 8.40 13.78 -5.28
CA ASP A 128 7.63 14.87 -4.69
C ASP A 128 6.15 14.47 -4.69
N ILE A 129 5.49 14.64 -3.54
CA ILE A 129 4.06 14.35 -3.38
C ILE A 129 3.32 15.60 -2.95
N ASP A 130 2.10 15.78 -3.47
CA ASP A 130 1.16 16.82 -3.05
C ASP A 130 -0.11 16.19 -2.47
N PRO A 131 -0.22 16.08 -1.14
CA PRO A 131 -1.43 15.56 -0.50
C PRO A 131 -2.66 16.43 -0.74
N GLY A 132 -2.47 17.72 -1.03
CA GLY A 132 -3.55 18.64 -1.42
C GLY A 132 -4.21 18.22 -2.73
N ALA A 133 -3.42 17.74 -3.70
CA ALA A 133 -3.93 17.23 -4.96
C ALA A 133 -4.81 15.99 -4.78
N VAL A 134 -4.50 15.11 -3.81
CA VAL A 134 -5.37 13.97 -3.45
C VAL A 134 -6.72 14.44 -2.95
N ARG A 135 -6.74 15.40 -2.04
CA ARG A 135 -7.99 15.96 -1.51
C ARG A 135 -8.83 16.65 -2.59
N HIS A 136 -8.17 17.38 -3.49
CA HIS A 136 -8.83 17.99 -4.65
C HIS A 136 -9.42 16.93 -5.59
N ALA A 137 -8.65 15.91 -5.96
CA ALA A 137 -9.10 14.82 -6.83
C ALA A 137 -10.33 14.08 -6.27
N ARG A 138 -10.40 13.87 -4.96
CA ARG A 138 -11.57 13.27 -4.30
C ARG A 138 -12.79 14.18 -4.32
N THR A 139 -12.60 15.50 -4.36
CA THR A 139 -13.70 16.47 -4.51
C THR A 139 -14.23 16.49 -5.94
N GLU A 140 -13.33 16.48 -6.93
CA GLU A 140 -13.68 16.46 -8.36
C GLU A 140 -14.34 15.15 -8.80
N PHE A 141 -13.88 14.02 -8.25
CA PHE A 141 -14.41 12.69 -8.55
C PHE A 141 -14.69 11.90 -7.26
N PRO A 142 -15.83 12.15 -6.59
CA PRO A 142 -16.14 11.63 -5.26
C PRO A 142 -16.66 10.19 -5.29
N GLN A 143 -15.89 9.25 -5.87
CA GLN A 143 -16.31 7.84 -6.04
C GLN A 143 -16.66 7.12 -4.73
N THR A 144 -16.20 7.64 -3.59
CA THR A 144 -16.54 7.08 -2.27
C THR A 144 -18.02 7.23 -1.95
N ASN A 145 -18.70 8.27 -2.48
CA ASN A 145 -20.11 8.52 -2.27
C ASN A 145 -21.00 7.42 -2.90
N ASP A 146 -20.52 6.74 -3.93
CA ASP A 146 -21.25 5.68 -4.62
C ASP A 146 -21.14 4.31 -3.93
N ARG A 147 -20.34 4.21 -2.85
CA ARG A 147 -20.13 2.95 -2.14
C ARG A 147 -21.40 2.47 -1.45
N LYS A 148 -21.70 1.20 -1.64
CA LYS A 148 -22.85 0.51 -1.02
C LYS A 148 -22.42 -0.20 0.27
N ASN A 149 -21.88 0.54 1.24
CA ASN A 149 -21.29 -0.04 2.45
C ASN A 149 -22.21 -1.02 3.21
N THR A 150 -23.50 -0.71 3.31
CA THR A 150 -24.47 -1.62 3.93
C THR A 150 -24.62 -2.92 3.15
N PHE A 151 -24.67 -2.83 1.81
CA PHE A 151 -24.74 -4.01 0.95
C PHE A 151 -23.46 -4.85 1.06
N TYR A 152 -22.29 -4.24 1.05
CA TYR A 152 -21.02 -4.97 1.17
C TYR A 152 -20.92 -5.75 2.48
N LYS A 153 -21.41 -5.20 3.60
CA LYS A 153 -21.46 -5.92 4.89
C LYS A 153 -22.35 -7.17 4.89
N MET A 154 -23.25 -7.30 3.93
CA MET A 154 -24.11 -8.49 3.80
C MET A 154 -23.48 -9.59 2.95
N LEU A 155 -22.36 -9.30 2.26
CA LEU A 155 -21.66 -10.26 1.40
C LEU A 155 -20.61 -11.09 2.15
N TYR A 156 -20.27 -10.68 3.37
CA TYR A 156 -19.29 -11.29 4.25
C TYR A 156 -19.91 -11.60 5.62
#